data_b37f2f96c16a435c5f4273d3cad5e4df
#
_entry.id   b37f2f96c16a435c5f4273d3cad5e4df
#
_cell.length_a   1.000
_cell.length_b   1.000
_cell.length_c   1.000
_cell.angle_alpha   90.00
_cell.angle_beta   90.00
_cell.angle_gamma   90.00
#
_symmetry.space_group_name_H-M   'P 1'
#
loop_
_entity.id
_entity.type
_entity.pdbx_description
1 polymer ?
#
loop_
_entity_poly.entity_id
_entity_poly.type
_entity_poly.pdbx_seq_one_letter_code
_entity_poly.pdbx_strand_id
1 'polypeptide(L)'
;GLLVTAVLLNLLVTNYRPLLNGDAGLSLIPQPLQGEGNPQSAGYEWLFTVGALIVCAGVYLFVRRLTESPYGRSLRAMRDNDIVADSLGKNLLSLRTAMLVTGGAIAGLSGGILISYITTWSPAAWGYAETVVLFAAVIIGGAGNHRGAILGAILVPVGFEEITRYIPTSNGLPPNLIPSLQWVAIGLLIVIFLWFRPQGVLPERKRVIRVAALGPPASTESPAVGLAEQPSPDADSPAAVSPPGAAPPTEAPAVSTVPRPAAPPSDVTAEPGAARSPGPGDVVLQATDVVREFGGLRAVAGVSISVRRGTLTGLIGPNGAGKSTLLAMLAGTLPVSAGEILYQGQDVTSLPAFQRARLGLIRTFQLASEYKKLTVMENLLSSVPHNRGDSFRGALAGPRYWRGDEDAAITRATALLAQFGLEAHANSYAGDLSGGQRRMVEIMRALMAEPRVLLLDEPMAGVHPSLARKIGGELVALAAGGLTVLMVEHELAIMDEFCDPVVAMAEGTVLAQGTMSELRRRSDVVEAYLVG
;
A
#
# COMPACT_ATOMS: atom_id res chain seq x y z
N GLY A 1 -10.69 -12.39 18.25
CA GLY A 1 -12.00 -11.73 18.32
C GLY A 1 -13.10 -12.50 17.61
N LEU A 2 -13.06 -12.63 16.27
CA LEU A 2 -14.15 -13.24 15.47
C LEU A 2 -14.47 -14.68 15.84
N LEU A 3 -13.46 -15.52 16.10
CA LEU A 3 -13.65 -16.91 16.51
C LEU A 3 -14.40 -16.99 17.86
N VAL A 4 -14.01 -16.16 18.81
CA VAL A 4 -14.67 -16.10 20.14
C VAL A 4 -16.13 -15.64 19.99
N THR A 5 -16.38 -14.64 19.14
CA THR A 5 -17.75 -14.19 18.85
C THR A 5 -18.59 -15.30 18.22
N ALA A 6 -18.04 -16.06 17.26
CA ALA A 6 -18.72 -17.18 16.64
C ALA A 6 -19.04 -18.30 17.66
N VAL A 7 -18.10 -18.63 18.54
CA VAL A 7 -18.33 -19.62 19.62
C VAL A 7 -19.39 -19.12 20.61
N LEU A 8 -19.36 -17.86 21.01
CA LEU A 8 -20.35 -17.26 21.90
C LEU A 8 -21.75 -17.26 21.28
N LEU A 9 -21.86 -16.94 19.99
CA LEU A 9 -23.13 -17.01 19.26
C LEU A 9 -23.65 -18.45 19.17
N ASN A 10 -22.77 -19.42 18.88
CA ASN A 10 -23.16 -20.83 18.86
C ASN A 10 -23.65 -21.27 20.24
N LEU A 11 -22.92 -20.95 21.32
CA LEU A 11 -23.34 -21.25 22.68
C LEU A 11 -24.66 -20.58 23.06
N LEU A 12 -24.87 -19.33 22.65
CA LEU A 12 -26.13 -18.61 22.87
C LEU A 12 -27.30 -19.33 22.20
N VAL A 13 -27.13 -19.69 20.92
CA VAL A 13 -28.18 -20.37 20.13
C VAL A 13 -28.47 -21.75 20.69
N THR A 14 -27.45 -22.52 21.09
CA THR A 14 -27.59 -23.87 21.67
C THR A 14 -28.31 -23.84 23.01
N ASN A 15 -27.96 -22.85 23.87
CA ASN A 15 -28.50 -22.81 25.23
C ASN A 15 -29.80 -22.03 25.39
N TYR A 16 -30.07 -21.06 24.49
CA TYR A 16 -31.28 -20.22 24.57
C TYR A 16 -32.39 -20.73 23.65
N ARG A 17 -33.14 -21.73 24.12
CA ARG A 17 -34.23 -22.37 23.37
C ARG A 17 -35.26 -21.44 22.70
N PRO A 18 -35.70 -20.31 23.31
CA PRO A 18 -36.67 -19.43 22.68
C PRO A 18 -36.20 -18.81 21.34
N LEU A 19 -34.90 -18.74 21.09
CA LEU A 19 -34.36 -18.11 19.89
C LEU A 19 -34.48 -19.00 18.64
N LEU A 20 -34.03 -20.25 18.71
CA LEU A 20 -33.99 -21.15 17.55
C LEU A 20 -34.16 -22.61 17.99
N ASN A 21 -34.97 -22.86 19.02
CA ASN A 21 -35.24 -24.18 19.59
C ASN A 21 -34.00 -24.89 20.22
N GLY A 22 -32.93 -24.11 20.47
CA GLY A 22 -31.70 -24.61 21.10
C GLY A 22 -31.02 -25.69 20.27
N ASP A 23 -30.51 -26.71 20.94
CA ASP A 23 -29.77 -27.84 20.33
C ASP A 23 -30.61 -28.67 19.35
N ALA A 24 -31.93 -28.75 19.56
CA ALA A 24 -32.84 -29.47 18.65
C ALA A 24 -32.98 -28.79 17.27
N GLY A 25 -32.71 -27.49 17.19
CA GLY A 25 -32.78 -26.75 15.95
C GLY A 25 -34.18 -26.59 15.37
N LEU A 26 -34.27 -26.24 14.12
CA LEU A 26 -35.50 -26.03 13.37
C LEU A 26 -35.68 -27.15 12.34
N SER A 27 -36.87 -27.69 12.24
CA SER A 27 -37.25 -28.70 11.24
C SER A 27 -38.46 -28.19 10.45
N LEU A 28 -38.70 -28.76 9.28
CA LEU A 28 -39.80 -28.42 8.37
C LEU A 28 -39.80 -26.94 7.97
N ILE A 29 -38.61 -26.40 7.70
CA ILE A 29 -38.48 -25.03 7.18
C ILE A 29 -39.15 -24.96 5.80
N PRO A 30 -40.09 -24.01 5.58
CA PRO A 30 -40.81 -23.96 4.32
C PRO A 30 -39.88 -23.62 3.17
N GLN A 31 -39.97 -24.37 2.10
CA GLN A 31 -39.21 -24.08 0.87
C GLN A 31 -39.82 -22.90 0.13
N PRO A 32 -39.04 -22.04 -0.53
CA PRO A 32 -39.53 -20.98 -1.36
C PRO A 32 -40.48 -21.52 -2.45
N LEU A 33 -41.61 -20.83 -2.71
CA LEU A 33 -42.61 -21.24 -3.73
C LEU A 33 -43.30 -22.60 -3.46
N GLN A 34 -43.32 -23.09 -2.24
CA GLN A 34 -43.94 -24.36 -1.86
C GLN A 34 -45.45 -24.43 -2.18
N GLY A 35 -46.15 -23.32 -2.35
CA GLY A 35 -47.57 -23.27 -2.71
C GLY A 35 -47.85 -23.45 -4.22
N GLU A 36 -46.86 -23.30 -5.08
CA GLU A 36 -47.03 -23.33 -6.55
C GLU A 36 -46.52 -24.60 -7.23
N GLY A 37 -45.93 -25.53 -6.46
CA GLY A 37 -45.42 -26.80 -7.00
C GLY A 37 -45.15 -27.87 -5.95
N ASN A 38 -45.13 -29.14 -6.38
CA ASN A 38 -44.72 -30.23 -5.50
C ASN A 38 -43.20 -30.16 -5.27
N PRO A 39 -42.73 -29.97 -4.02
CA PRO A 39 -41.28 -29.86 -3.72
C PRO A 39 -40.47 -31.09 -4.10
N GLN A 40 -41.11 -32.23 -4.30
CA GLN A 40 -40.46 -33.49 -4.76
C GLN A 40 -40.49 -33.68 -6.28
N SER A 41 -40.99 -32.67 -7.03
CA SER A 41 -40.97 -32.72 -8.49
C SER A 41 -39.64 -32.29 -9.06
N ALA A 42 -39.14 -32.95 -10.09
CA ALA A 42 -37.93 -32.54 -10.82
C ALA A 42 -38.01 -31.09 -11.33
N GLY A 43 -39.22 -30.60 -11.64
CA GLY A 43 -39.44 -29.21 -12.04
C GLY A 43 -39.12 -28.20 -10.94
N TYR A 44 -39.48 -28.50 -9.68
CA TYR A 44 -39.15 -27.64 -8.54
C TYR A 44 -37.64 -27.67 -8.24
N GLU A 45 -36.98 -28.81 -8.28
CA GLU A 45 -35.52 -28.90 -8.07
C GLU A 45 -34.76 -28.08 -9.12
N TRP A 46 -35.18 -28.13 -10.37
CA TRP A 46 -34.61 -27.27 -11.43
C TRP A 46 -34.86 -25.78 -11.17
N LEU A 47 -36.07 -25.40 -10.77
CA LEU A 47 -36.40 -24.00 -10.46
C LEU A 47 -35.56 -23.48 -9.31
N PHE A 48 -35.39 -24.27 -8.22
CA PHE A 48 -34.55 -23.92 -7.08
C PHE A 48 -33.07 -23.77 -7.48
N THR A 49 -32.55 -24.72 -8.25
CA THR A 49 -31.17 -24.71 -8.73
C THR A 49 -30.89 -23.48 -9.61
N VAL A 50 -31.78 -23.18 -10.55
CA VAL A 50 -31.67 -21.99 -11.42
C VAL A 50 -31.74 -20.72 -10.58
N GLY A 51 -32.63 -20.64 -9.60
CA GLY A 51 -32.72 -19.53 -8.65
C GLY A 51 -31.41 -19.32 -7.87
N ALA A 52 -30.85 -20.39 -7.32
CA ALA A 52 -29.58 -20.35 -6.61
C ALA A 52 -28.42 -19.90 -7.53
N LEU A 53 -28.39 -20.38 -8.76
CA LEU A 53 -27.39 -19.95 -9.77
C LEU A 53 -27.52 -18.46 -10.12
N ILE A 54 -28.75 -17.95 -10.25
CA ILE A 54 -29.00 -16.52 -10.49
C ILE A 54 -28.48 -15.68 -9.31
N VAL A 55 -28.73 -16.09 -8.07
CA VAL A 55 -28.20 -15.41 -6.88
C VAL A 55 -26.67 -15.47 -6.86
N CYS A 56 -26.08 -16.63 -7.13
CA CYS A 56 -24.63 -16.79 -7.22
C CYS A 56 -24.02 -15.87 -8.29
N ALA A 57 -24.63 -15.79 -9.48
CA ALA A 57 -24.21 -14.89 -10.55
C ALA A 57 -24.33 -13.42 -10.12
N GLY A 58 -25.43 -13.05 -9.42
CA GLY A 58 -25.62 -11.71 -8.86
C GLY A 58 -24.54 -11.34 -7.84
N VAL A 59 -24.23 -12.21 -6.92
CA VAL A 59 -23.14 -12.03 -5.93
C VAL A 59 -21.79 -11.94 -6.64
N TYR A 60 -21.51 -12.79 -7.63
CA TYR A 60 -20.28 -12.69 -8.42
C TYR A 60 -20.13 -11.33 -9.11
N LEU A 61 -21.17 -10.85 -9.77
CA LEU A 61 -21.18 -9.55 -10.44
C LEU A 61 -21.00 -8.39 -9.45
N PHE A 62 -21.68 -8.48 -8.29
CA PHE A 62 -21.55 -7.51 -7.19
C PHE A 62 -20.10 -7.44 -6.68
N VAL A 63 -19.52 -8.59 -6.29
CA VAL A 63 -18.14 -8.65 -5.77
C VAL A 63 -17.13 -8.23 -6.85
N ARG A 64 -17.33 -8.66 -8.10
CA ARG A 64 -16.51 -8.25 -9.23
C ARG A 64 -16.53 -6.72 -9.41
N ARG A 65 -17.72 -6.10 -9.38
CA ARG A 65 -17.89 -4.65 -9.52
C ARG A 65 -17.18 -3.90 -8.39
N LEU A 66 -17.30 -4.39 -7.15
CA LEU A 66 -16.65 -3.82 -5.99
C LEU A 66 -15.13 -3.88 -6.09
N THR A 67 -14.59 -5.05 -6.44
CA THR A 67 -13.14 -5.27 -6.50
C THR A 67 -12.48 -4.65 -7.73
N GLU A 68 -13.19 -4.47 -8.85
CA GLU A 68 -12.68 -3.80 -10.05
C GLU A 68 -12.67 -2.27 -9.97
N SER A 69 -13.30 -1.69 -8.95
CA SER A 69 -13.36 -0.25 -8.69
C SER A 69 -12.09 0.30 -8.01
N PRO A 70 -11.92 1.64 -7.92
CA PRO A 70 -10.91 2.27 -7.08
C PRO A 70 -10.99 1.82 -5.61
N TYR A 71 -12.20 1.62 -5.07
CA TYR A 71 -12.41 1.06 -3.73
C TYR A 71 -11.75 -0.31 -3.56
N GLY A 72 -11.90 -1.20 -4.55
CA GLY A 72 -11.23 -2.51 -4.55
C GLY A 72 -9.70 -2.39 -4.59
N ARG A 73 -9.15 -1.35 -5.20
CA ARG A 73 -7.72 -1.04 -5.16
C ARG A 73 -7.30 -0.63 -3.74
N SER A 74 -8.06 0.22 -3.06
CA SER A 74 -7.82 0.60 -1.67
C SER A 74 -7.89 -0.60 -0.71
N LEU A 75 -8.77 -1.57 -0.95
CA LEU A 75 -8.82 -2.83 -0.19
C LEU A 75 -7.55 -3.68 -0.39
N ARG A 76 -7.05 -3.78 -1.62
CA ARG A 76 -5.80 -4.50 -1.90
C ARG A 76 -4.58 -3.78 -1.31
N ALA A 77 -4.54 -2.46 -1.37
CA ALA A 77 -3.52 -1.64 -0.73
C ALA A 77 -3.49 -1.87 0.79
N MET A 78 -4.66 -1.83 1.46
CA MET A 78 -4.79 -2.14 2.89
C MET A 78 -4.34 -3.57 3.22
N ARG A 79 -4.66 -4.57 2.38
CA ARG A 79 -4.22 -5.96 2.57
C ARG A 79 -2.69 -6.09 2.49
N ASP A 80 -2.06 -5.34 1.61
CA ASP A 80 -0.62 -5.42 1.35
C ASP A 80 0.19 -4.66 2.43
N ASN A 81 -0.24 -3.44 2.78
CA ASN A 81 0.36 -2.65 3.87
C ASN A 81 -0.68 -1.65 4.44
N ASP A 82 -1.21 -1.96 5.61
CA ASP A 82 -2.24 -1.15 6.26
C ASP A 82 -1.71 0.19 6.82
N ILE A 83 -0.49 0.18 7.38
CA ILE A 83 0.13 1.39 7.95
C ILE A 83 0.30 2.46 6.86
N VAL A 84 0.76 2.04 5.68
CA VAL A 84 0.93 2.93 4.53
C VAL A 84 -0.41 3.44 4.01
N ALA A 85 -1.42 2.57 3.95
CA ALA A 85 -2.76 2.98 3.52
C ALA A 85 -3.35 4.04 4.46
N ASP A 86 -3.15 3.91 5.78
CA ASP A 86 -3.57 4.90 6.79
C ASP A 86 -2.88 6.25 6.58
N SER A 87 -1.56 6.27 6.41
CA SER A 87 -0.77 7.49 6.18
C SER A 87 -1.07 8.20 4.86
N LEU A 88 -1.73 7.51 3.92
CA LEU A 88 -2.22 8.04 2.65
C LEU A 88 -3.73 8.38 2.67
N GLY A 89 -4.31 8.52 3.87
CA GLY A 89 -5.67 9.00 4.06
C GLY A 89 -6.79 7.96 3.94
N LYS A 90 -6.46 6.65 3.90
CA LYS A 90 -7.46 5.57 3.86
C LYS A 90 -7.91 5.21 5.27
N ASN A 91 -9.20 5.29 5.54
CA ASN A 91 -9.77 4.89 6.83
C ASN A 91 -9.85 3.37 6.93
N LEU A 92 -8.88 2.75 7.60
CA LEU A 92 -8.77 1.30 7.75
C LEU A 92 -9.97 0.68 8.45
N LEU A 93 -10.48 1.34 9.49
CA LEU A 93 -11.63 0.84 10.25
C LEU A 93 -12.86 0.73 9.35
N SER A 94 -13.15 1.77 8.57
CA SER A 94 -14.27 1.78 7.62
C SER A 94 -14.12 0.71 6.54
N LEU A 95 -12.91 0.54 5.98
CA LEU A 95 -12.64 -0.48 4.97
C LEU A 95 -12.83 -1.90 5.54
N ARG A 96 -12.26 -2.18 6.72
CA ARG A 96 -12.38 -3.48 7.40
C ARG A 96 -13.83 -3.79 7.77
N THR A 97 -14.55 -2.83 8.33
CA THR A 97 -15.96 -2.99 8.72
C THR A 97 -16.84 -3.24 7.49
N ALA A 98 -16.66 -2.47 6.42
CA ALA A 98 -17.43 -2.67 5.18
C ALA A 98 -17.20 -4.07 4.59
N MET A 99 -15.96 -4.57 4.59
CA MET A 99 -15.66 -5.92 4.10
C MET A 99 -16.24 -7.01 5.00
N LEU A 100 -16.17 -6.82 6.33
CA LEU A 100 -16.76 -7.77 7.28
C LEU A 100 -18.29 -7.86 7.10
N VAL A 101 -18.95 -6.71 7.02
CA VAL A 101 -20.43 -6.64 6.81
C VAL A 101 -20.81 -7.25 5.45
N THR A 102 -20.06 -6.92 4.40
CA THR A 102 -20.33 -7.47 3.05
C THR A 102 -20.13 -8.99 3.02
N GLY A 103 -19.03 -9.48 3.58
CA GLY A 103 -18.76 -10.91 3.66
C GLY A 103 -19.80 -11.66 4.50
N GLY A 104 -20.17 -11.08 5.66
CA GLY A 104 -21.22 -11.63 6.52
C GLY A 104 -22.60 -11.67 5.85
N ALA A 105 -22.96 -10.63 5.11
CA ALA A 105 -24.22 -10.59 4.36
C ALA A 105 -24.28 -11.65 3.25
N ILE A 106 -23.17 -11.84 2.51
CA ILE A 106 -23.06 -12.88 1.47
C ILE A 106 -23.12 -14.28 2.11
N ALA A 107 -22.42 -14.49 3.21
CA ALA A 107 -22.45 -15.75 3.95
C ALA A 107 -23.86 -16.07 4.49
N GLY A 108 -24.55 -15.06 5.07
CA GLY A 108 -25.93 -15.21 5.53
C GLY A 108 -26.90 -15.55 4.40
N LEU A 109 -26.76 -14.89 3.23
CA LEU A 109 -27.55 -15.21 2.05
C LEU A 109 -27.32 -16.66 1.58
N SER A 110 -26.06 -17.08 1.52
CA SER A 110 -25.69 -18.47 1.19
C SER A 110 -26.28 -19.47 2.16
N GLY A 111 -26.19 -19.20 3.49
CA GLY A 111 -26.77 -20.02 4.53
C GLY A 111 -28.29 -20.13 4.41
N GLY A 112 -28.98 -19.02 4.12
CA GLY A 112 -30.43 -19.00 3.89
C GLY A 112 -30.85 -19.90 2.72
N ILE A 113 -30.12 -19.87 1.61
CA ILE A 113 -30.39 -20.75 0.44
C ILE A 113 -30.17 -22.21 0.83
N LEU A 114 -29.08 -22.52 1.53
CA LEU A 114 -28.75 -23.89 1.92
C LEU A 114 -29.79 -24.46 2.88
N ILE A 115 -30.21 -23.69 3.91
CA ILE A 115 -31.24 -24.11 4.86
C ILE A 115 -32.59 -24.32 4.15
N SER A 116 -32.94 -23.47 3.21
CA SER A 116 -34.17 -23.63 2.41
C SER A 116 -34.14 -24.88 1.54
N TYR A 117 -32.97 -25.36 1.13
CA TYR A 117 -32.79 -26.59 0.39
C TYR A 117 -32.88 -27.83 1.31
N ILE A 118 -32.14 -27.81 2.44
CA ILE A 118 -32.06 -28.94 3.38
C ILE A 118 -33.35 -29.07 4.22
N THR A 119 -34.13 -27.99 4.38
CA THR A 119 -35.37 -27.88 5.19
C THR A 119 -35.20 -28.11 6.69
N THR A 120 -33.99 -28.33 7.15
CA THR A 120 -33.65 -28.53 8.56
C THR A 120 -32.42 -27.67 8.93
N TRP A 121 -32.37 -27.25 10.18
CA TRP A 121 -31.22 -26.54 10.70
C TRP A 121 -30.96 -26.93 12.15
N SER A 122 -29.73 -27.22 12.51
CA SER A 122 -29.31 -27.41 13.91
C SER A 122 -27.95 -26.76 14.14
N PRO A 123 -27.66 -26.22 15.35
CA PRO A 123 -26.36 -25.66 15.68
C PRO A 123 -25.20 -26.67 15.50
N ALA A 124 -25.43 -27.94 15.75
CA ALA A 124 -24.44 -29.01 15.65
C ALA A 124 -23.93 -29.22 14.20
N ALA A 125 -24.78 -28.98 13.20
CA ALA A 125 -24.39 -29.11 11.79
C ALA A 125 -23.48 -28.01 11.28
N TRP A 126 -23.32 -26.88 12.01
CA TRP A 126 -22.56 -25.69 11.62
C TRP A 126 -21.29 -25.56 12.47
N GLY A 127 -20.46 -26.56 12.44
CA GLY A 127 -19.19 -26.60 13.15
C GLY A 127 -18.06 -25.90 12.37
N TYR A 128 -16.89 -25.88 13.00
CA TYR A 128 -15.66 -25.35 12.37
C TYR A 128 -15.20 -26.18 11.17
N ALA A 129 -15.65 -27.42 11.05
CA ALA A 129 -15.31 -28.34 9.97
C ALA A 129 -15.69 -27.75 8.59
N GLU A 130 -16.91 -27.27 8.44
CA GLU A 130 -17.39 -26.62 7.21
C GLU A 130 -16.53 -25.40 6.84
N THR A 131 -16.10 -24.64 7.86
CA THR A 131 -15.21 -23.49 7.65
C THR A 131 -13.86 -23.93 7.08
N VAL A 132 -13.31 -25.07 7.50
CA VAL A 132 -12.05 -25.63 6.97
C VAL A 132 -12.19 -26.01 5.50
N VAL A 133 -13.31 -26.61 5.09
CA VAL A 133 -13.59 -26.92 3.67
C VAL A 133 -13.64 -25.65 2.82
N LEU A 134 -14.31 -24.59 3.31
CA LEU A 134 -14.38 -23.31 2.62
C LEU A 134 -12.99 -22.65 2.49
N PHE A 135 -12.16 -22.71 3.54
CA PHE A 135 -10.78 -22.25 3.46
C PHE A 135 -9.97 -23.05 2.45
N ALA A 136 -10.10 -24.37 2.46
CA ALA A 136 -9.46 -25.25 1.48
C ALA A 136 -9.86 -24.87 0.05
N ALA A 137 -11.15 -24.67 -0.19
CA ALA A 137 -11.67 -24.26 -1.48
C ALA A 137 -11.05 -22.93 -1.98
N VAL A 138 -10.95 -21.92 -1.10
CA VAL A 138 -10.36 -20.63 -1.44
C VAL A 138 -8.85 -20.72 -1.67
N ILE A 139 -8.12 -21.48 -0.82
CA ILE A 139 -6.67 -21.64 -0.94
C ILE A 139 -6.32 -22.40 -2.22
N ILE A 140 -6.98 -23.53 -2.46
CA ILE A 140 -6.74 -24.38 -3.63
C ILE A 140 -7.17 -23.66 -4.91
N GLY A 141 -8.34 -23.02 -4.89
CA GLY A 141 -8.85 -22.29 -6.04
C GLY A 141 -8.00 -21.08 -6.41
N GLY A 142 -7.43 -20.41 -5.40
CA GLY A 142 -6.58 -19.23 -5.54
C GLY A 142 -7.14 -18.00 -4.82
N ALA A 143 -6.52 -17.65 -3.71
CA ALA A 143 -6.88 -16.46 -2.94
C ALA A 143 -6.70 -15.19 -3.77
N GLY A 144 -7.72 -14.33 -3.81
CA GLY A 144 -7.71 -13.08 -4.59
C GLY A 144 -8.22 -13.19 -6.03
N ASN A 145 -8.59 -14.39 -6.49
CA ASN A 145 -9.19 -14.60 -7.80
C ASN A 145 -10.62 -15.16 -7.67
N HIS A 146 -11.66 -14.38 -8.04
CA HIS A 146 -13.05 -14.80 -7.93
C HIS A 146 -13.38 -16.07 -8.71
N ARG A 147 -12.76 -16.24 -9.91
CA ARG A 147 -12.92 -17.47 -10.71
C ARG A 147 -12.24 -18.65 -10.04
N GLY A 148 -11.10 -18.40 -9.35
CA GLY A 148 -10.41 -19.37 -8.54
C GLY A 148 -11.26 -19.83 -7.36
N ALA A 149 -11.89 -18.92 -6.65
CA ALA A 149 -12.79 -19.25 -5.55
C ALA A 149 -13.97 -20.13 -5.99
N ILE A 150 -14.59 -19.82 -7.14
CA ILE A 150 -15.66 -20.67 -7.71
C ILE A 150 -15.13 -22.06 -8.09
N LEU A 151 -13.97 -22.10 -8.77
CA LEU A 151 -13.35 -23.37 -9.14
C LEU A 151 -13.04 -24.23 -7.90
N GLY A 152 -12.46 -23.62 -6.86
CA GLY A 152 -12.15 -24.31 -5.61
C GLY A 152 -13.40 -24.79 -4.86
N ALA A 153 -14.47 -23.96 -4.88
CA ALA A 153 -15.75 -24.33 -4.28
C ALA A 153 -16.44 -25.52 -5.00
N ILE A 154 -16.16 -25.74 -6.26
CA ILE A 154 -16.61 -26.95 -6.99
C ILE A 154 -15.65 -28.10 -6.73
N LEU A 155 -14.35 -27.88 -6.87
CA LEU A 155 -13.34 -28.94 -6.86
C LEU A 155 -13.17 -29.58 -5.48
N VAL A 156 -13.24 -28.79 -4.40
CA VAL A 156 -13.00 -29.33 -3.05
C VAL A 156 -14.22 -30.06 -2.49
N PRO A 157 -15.40 -29.45 -2.29
CA PRO A 157 -16.52 -30.19 -1.74
C PRO A 157 -17.05 -31.28 -2.70
N VAL A 158 -17.32 -30.91 -3.97
CA VAL A 158 -17.90 -31.89 -4.93
C VAL A 158 -16.89 -32.94 -5.32
N GLY A 159 -15.63 -32.56 -5.61
CA GLY A 159 -14.59 -33.53 -6.00
C GLY A 159 -14.27 -34.52 -4.91
N PHE A 160 -14.16 -34.07 -3.65
CA PHE A 160 -13.93 -34.99 -2.51
C PHE A 160 -15.14 -35.88 -2.20
N GLU A 161 -16.34 -35.32 -2.24
CA GLU A 161 -17.56 -36.07 -1.95
C GLU A 161 -17.82 -37.17 -3.00
N GLU A 162 -17.66 -36.83 -4.28
CA GLU A 162 -17.80 -37.80 -5.37
C GLU A 162 -16.69 -38.85 -5.37
N ILE A 163 -15.43 -38.50 -5.13
CA ILE A 163 -14.33 -39.47 -5.07
C ILE A 163 -14.54 -40.46 -3.94
N THR A 164 -14.96 -39.98 -2.75
CA THR A 164 -15.17 -40.86 -1.60
C THR A 164 -16.38 -41.77 -1.76
N ARG A 165 -17.38 -41.38 -2.55
CA ARG A 165 -18.56 -42.17 -2.86
C ARG A 165 -18.25 -43.45 -3.63
N TYR A 166 -17.22 -43.45 -4.47
CA TYR A 166 -16.80 -44.60 -5.26
C TYR A 166 -15.79 -45.52 -4.56
N ILE A 167 -15.35 -45.18 -3.34
CA ILE A 167 -14.46 -46.04 -2.58
C ILE A 167 -15.28 -47.24 -2.02
N PRO A 168 -15.01 -48.48 -2.46
CA PRO A 168 -15.77 -49.62 -1.99
C PRO A 168 -15.54 -49.82 -0.49
N THR A 169 -16.60 -49.74 0.29
CA THR A 169 -16.61 -50.12 1.70
C THR A 169 -16.63 -51.64 1.76
N SER A 170 -15.44 -52.25 1.74
CA SER A 170 -15.34 -53.71 1.93
C SER A 170 -15.70 -54.08 3.37
N ASN A 171 -16.38 -55.24 3.53
CA ASN A 171 -16.81 -55.79 4.80
C ASN A 171 -15.63 -55.90 5.78
N GLY A 172 -15.59 -55.01 6.79
CA GLY A 172 -14.55 -55.01 7.83
C GLY A 172 -13.91 -53.67 8.17
N LEU A 173 -14.14 -52.63 7.38
CA LEU A 173 -13.63 -51.29 7.72
C LEU A 173 -14.60 -50.56 8.68
N PRO A 174 -14.09 -49.82 9.69
CA PRO A 174 -14.94 -48.98 10.55
C PRO A 174 -15.76 -47.98 9.74
N PRO A 175 -17.05 -47.75 10.04
CA PRO A 175 -17.93 -46.85 9.26
C PRO A 175 -17.40 -45.41 9.17
N ASN A 176 -16.63 -44.98 10.17
CA ASN A 176 -16.10 -43.64 10.26
C ASN A 176 -14.72 -43.47 9.61
N LEU A 177 -14.11 -44.50 9.06
CA LEU A 177 -12.76 -44.44 8.51
C LEU A 177 -12.68 -43.53 7.29
N ILE A 178 -13.60 -43.69 6.34
CA ILE A 178 -13.63 -42.90 5.09
C ILE A 178 -13.87 -41.43 5.37
N PRO A 179 -14.88 -41.03 6.19
CA PRO A 179 -15.03 -39.63 6.58
C PRO A 179 -13.80 -39.05 7.29
N SER A 180 -13.14 -39.81 8.17
CA SER A 180 -11.93 -39.36 8.86
C SER A 180 -10.75 -39.19 7.91
N LEU A 181 -10.55 -40.11 6.96
CA LEU A 181 -9.51 -39.97 5.92
C LEU A 181 -9.77 -38.77 4.99
N GLN A 182 -11.01 -38.43 4.72
CA GLN A 182 -11.40 -37.26 3.94
C GLN A 182 -10.87 -35.97 4.59
N TRP A 183 -11.01 -35.79 5.91
CA TRP A 183 -10.49 -34.65 6.64
C TRP A 183 -8.97 -34.57 6.61
N VAL A 184 -8.30 -35.72 6.77
CA VAL A 184 -6.84 -35.80 6.65
C VAL A 184 -6.39 -35.42 5.25
N ALA A 185 -7.08 -35.91 4.21
CA ALA A 185 -6.76 -35.58 2.82
C ALA A 185 -6.95 -34.08 2.50
N ILE A 186 -8.04 -33.47 3.00
CA ILE A 186 -8.25 -32.00 2.84
C ILE A 186 -7.14 -31.22 3.53
N GLY A 187 -6.78 -31.59 4.78
CA GLY A 187 -5.68 -30.95 5.50
C GLY A 187 -4.34 -31.07 4.77
N LEU A 188 -4.02 -32.28 4.29
CA LEU A 188 -2.81 -32.56 3.52
C LEU A 188 -2.79 -31.76 2.21
N LEU A 189 -3.92 -31.69 1.51
CA LEU A 189 -4.07 -30.91 0.28
C LEU A 189 -3.82 -29.43 0.51
N ILE A 190 -4.33 -28.85 1.61
CA ILE A 190 -4.04 -27.47 2.00
C ILE A 190 -2.53 -27.27 2.18
N VAL A 191 -1.86 -28.17 2.94
CA VAL A 191 -0.41 -28.08 3.18
C VAL A 191 0.37 -28.18 1.87
N ILE A 192 0.02 -29.13 1.00
CA ILE A 192 0.65 -29.29 -0.31
C ILE A 192 0.50 -28.04 -1.16
N PHE A 193 -0.70 -27.47 -1.25
CA PHE A 193 -0.92 -26.25 -2.02
C PHE A 193 -0.17 -25.04 -1.44
N LEU A 194 -0.18 -24.87 -0.13
CA LEU A 194 0.58 -23.77 0.52
C LEU A 194 2.09 -23.91 0.30
N TRP A 195 2.60 -25.15 0.20
CA TRP A 195 4.04 -25.39 -0.02
C TRP A 195 4.44 -25.24 -1.49
N PHE A 196 3.74 -25.90 -2.40
CA PHE A 196 4.13 -25.95 -3.83
C PHE A 196 3.47 -24.88 -4.70
N ARG A 197 2.24 -24.45 -4.36
CA ARG A 197 1.47 -23.47 -5.11
C ARG A 197 0.68 -22.53 -4.20
N PRO A 198 1.36 -21.65 -3.44
CA PRO A 198 0.69 -20.74 -2.50
C PRO A 198 -0.28 -19.77 -3.18
N GLN A 199 -0.22 -19.63 -4.51
CA GLN A 199 -1.14 -18.82 -5.30
C GLN A 199 -2.43 -19.56 -5.74
N GLY A 200 -2.55 -20.86 -5.42
CA GLY A 200 -3.66 -21.70 -5.85
C GLY A 200 -3.60 -22.09 -7.33
N VAL A 201 -4.71 -22.70 -7.84
CA VAL A 201 -4.84 -23.11 -9.25
C VAL A 201 -4.91 -21.89 -10.17
N LEU A 202 -5.70 -20.88 -9.79
CA LEU A 202 -5.84 -19.64 -10.55
C LEU A 202 -5.30 -18.47 -9.72
N PRO A 203 -4.06 -18.01 -10.00
CA PRO A 203 -3.45 -16.91 -9.26
C PRO A 203 -4.21 -15.60 -9.44
N GLU A 204 -3.98 -14.66 -8.52
CA GLU A 204 -4.49 -13.30 -8.62
C GLU A 204 -4.02 -12.66 -9.93
N ARG A 205 -4.93 -12.09 -10.70
CA ARG A 205 -4.59 -11.51 -11.99
C ARG A 205 -3.97 -10.13 -11.83
N LYS A 206 -2.84 -9.93 -12.51
CA LYS A 206 -2.25 -8.62 -12.71
C LYS A 206 -3.22 -7.73 -13.47
N ARG A 207 -3.49 -6.55 -12.94
CA ARG A 207 -4.30 -5.55 -13.63
C ARG A 207 -3.41 -4.64 -14.45
N VAL A 208 -3.54 -4.74 -15.76
CA VAL A 208 -2.89 -3.84 -16.71
C VAL A 208 -3.82 -2.65 -16.94
N ILE A 209 -3.38 -1.47 -16.52
CA ILE A 209 -4.07 -0.22 -16.81
C ILE A 209 -3.51 0.28 -18.14
N ARG A 210 -4.39 0.39 -19.14
CA ARG A 210 -4.00 0.95 -20.45
C ARG A 210 -3.74 2.45 -20.25
N VAL A 211 -2.48 2.82 -20.26
CA VAL A 211 -2.06 4.20 -20.42
C VAL A 211 -2.32 4.54 -21.89
N ALA A 212 -3.17 5.53 -22.16
CA ALA A 212 -3.25 6.08 -23.51
C ALA A 212 -1.83 6.54 -23.88
N ALA A 213 -1.28 6.03 -24.96
CA ALA A 213 0.06 6.38 -25.37
C ALA A 213 0.13 7.91 -25.49
N LEU A 214 0.83 8.55 -24.58
CA LEU A 214 1.39 9.86 -24.85
C LEU A 214 2.22 9.65 -26.10
N GLY A 215 1.98 10.42 -27.18
CA GLY A 215 2.65 10.27 -28.45
C GLY A 215 4.15 10.01 -28.29
N PRO A 216 4.82 9.37 -29.25
CA PRO A 216 6.20 8.96 -29.09
C PRO A 216 7.02 10.13 -28.56
N PRO A 217 7.85 9.92 -27.53
CA PRO A 217 8.75 10.97 -27.06
C PRO A 217 9.57 11.40 -28.25
N ALA A 218 9.67 12.72 -28.46
CA ALA A 218 10.59 13.27 -29.46
C ALA A 218 11.94 12.60 -29.20
N SER A 219 12.44 11.91 -30.23
CA SER A 219 13.68 11.15 -30.18
C SER A 219 14.85 12.04 -29.76
N THR A 220 15.16 12.05 -28.49
CA THR A 220 16.48 12.41 -27.97
C THR A 220 17.25 11.10 -27.93
N GLU A 221 18.04 10.87 -28.96
CA GLU A 221 19.06 9.84 -28.96
C GLU A 221 19.98 10.07 -27.75
N SER A 222 19.81 9.26 -26.72
CA SER A 222 20.75 9.16 -25.63
C SER A 222 21.79 8.12 -26.01
N PRO A 223 23.09 8.45 -25.99
CA PRO A 223 24.10 7.49 -26.34
C PRO A 223 24.06 6.32 -25.37
N ALA A 224 23.98 5.13 -25.93
CA ALA A 224 24.06 3.87 -25.22
C ALA A 224 25.41 3.79 -24.49
N VAL A 225 25.38 3.95 -23.16
CA VAL A 225 26.49 3.56 -22.31
C VAL A 225 26.38 2.04 -22.14
N GLY A 226 27.22 1.32 -22.89
CA GLY A 226 27.37 -0.12 -22.76
C GLY A 226 27.83 -0.46 -21.33
N LEU A 227 26.99 -1.17 -20.59
CA LEU A 227 27.37 -1.86 -19.38
C LEU A 227 28.14 -3.12 -19.82
N ALA A 228 29.48 -3.03 -19.80
CA ALA A 228 30.32 -4.21 -19.90
C ALA A 228 30.14 -5.04 -18.61
N GLU A 229 29.72 -6.29 -18.77
CA GLU A 229 29.81 -7.34 -17.78
C GLU A 229 31.29 -7.51 -17.38
N GLN A 230 31.56 -7.39 -16.08
CA GLN A 230 32.85 -7.81 -15.53
C GLN A 230 32.79 -9.31 -15.22
N PRO A 231 33.69 -10.13 -15.76
CA PRO A 231 33.86 -11.49 -15.32
C PRO A 231 34.72 -11.56 -14.05
N SER A 232 34.38 -12.51 -13.20
CA SER A 232 35.07 -12.88 -11.95
C SER A 232 36.54 -13.30 -12.16
N PRO A 233 37.44 -13.09 -11.16
CA PRO A 233 38.84 -13.41 -11.30
C PRO A 233 39.14 -14.87 -10.91
N ASP A 234 39.71 -15.62 -11.81
CA ASP A 234 40.53 -16.79 -11.44
C ASP A 234 41.77 -16.92 -12.36
N ALA A 235 42.87 -16.86 -11.68
CA ALA A 235 44.20 -17.47 -11.84
C ALA A 235 44.90 -17.57 -13.21
N ASP A 236 46.11 -17.09 -13.15
CA ASP A 236 47.39 -17.54 -13.73
C ASP A 236 48.09 -16.59 -14.72
N SER A 237 49.19 -15.99 -14.18
CA SER A 237 50.31 -15.36 -14.89
C SER A 237 51.19 -16.41 -15.62
N PRO A 238 52.18 -16.09 -16.50
CA PRO A 238 52.97 -14.85 -16.58
C PRO A 238 53.49 -14.39 -17.98
N ALA A 239 54.18 -13.27 -17.96
CA ALA A 239 55.34 -12.83 -18.75
C ALA A 239 55.20 -11.92 -19.97
N ALA A 240 55.58 -10.67 -19.72
CA ALA A 240 56.60 -9.84 -20.40
C ALA A 240 56.49 -9.50 -21.91
N VAL A 241 56.50 -8.19 -22.21
CA VAL A 241 57.50 -7.43 -22.97
C VAL A 241 56.94 -6.08 -23.43
N SER A 242 57.67 -4.98 -23.08
CA SER A 242 57.44 -3.58 -23.49
C SER A 242 58.34 -3.22 -24.71
N PRO A 243 58.38 -1.91 -25.08
CA PRO A 243 57.64 -1.15 -26.09
C PRO A 243 58.53 -0.86 -27.33
N PRO A 244 58.40 0.10 -28.24
CA PRO A 244 58.12 1.53 -28.14
C PRO A 244 57.45 2.19 -29.38
N GLY A 245 57.13 3.51 -29.31
CA GLY A 245 56.99 4.36 -30.48
C GLY A 245 55.99 5.51 -30.40
N ALA A 246 56.51 6.70 -30.12
CA ALA A 246 55.78 7.98 -30.14
C ALA A 246 55.76 8.61 -31.52
N ALA A 247 54.76 9.40 -31.84
CA ALA A 247 54.83 10.66 -32.61
C ALA A 247 53.47 11.35 -32.79
N PRO A 248 53.41 12.63 -33.20
CA PRO A 248 52.61 13.65 -32.50
C PRO A 248 51.40 14.18 -33.29
N PRO A 249 50.76 15.27 -32.86
CA PRO A 249 49.33 15.55 -33.05
C PRO A 249 49.03 16.32 -34.34
N THR A 250 47.82 16.10 -34.87
CA THR A 250 47.30 16.87 -36.00
C THR A 250 46.01 17.62 -35.60
N GLU A 251 45.92 18.83 -36.05
CA GLU A 251 45.01 19.94 -35.81
C GLU A 251 43.52 19.61 -35.93
N ALA A 252 42.73 20.32 -35.11
CA ALA A 252 41.27 20.38 -35.15
C ALA A 252 40.77 21.40 -36.20
N PRO A 253 39.70 21.13 -36.90
CA PRO A 253 38.99 22.19 -37.63
C PRO A 253 37.86 22.83 -36.82
N ALA A 254 37.65 24.11 -37.11
CA ALA A 254 36.83 25.10 -36.45
C ALA A 254 35.34 24.74 -36.25
N VAL A 255 34.83 25.09 -35.09
CA VAL A 255 33.44 25.05 -34.70
C VAL A 255 32.65 26.20 -35.32
N SER A 256 31.60 25.85 -36.06
CA SER A 256 30.60 26.80 -36.56
C SER A 256 29.58 27.11 -35.46
N THR A 257 29.43 28.39 -35.16
CA THR A 257 28.53 28.96 -34.17
C THR A 257 27.07 28.90 -34.63
N VAL A 258 26.20 28.23 -33.85
CA VAL A 258 24.75 28.30 -33.95
C VAL A 258 24.21 29.33 -32.96
N PRO A 259 23.26 30.20 -33.32
CA PRO A 259 22.83 31.30 -32.47
C PRO A 259 21.98 30.86 -31.28
N ARG A 260 22.28 31.43 -30.13
CA ARG A 260 21.59 31.31 -28.85
C ARG A 260 20.23 32.02 -28.90
N PRO A 261 19.13 31.44 -28.40
CA PRO A 261 17.86 32.16 -28.26
C PRO A 261 17.99 33.29 -27.22
N ALA A 262 17.34 34.41 -27.50
CA ALA A 262 17.37 35.62 -26.70
C ALA A 262 16.80 35.41 -25.30
N ALA A 263 17.49 35.99 -24.31
CA ALA A 263 17.07 36.10 -22.92
C ALA A 263 15.87 37.07 -22.77
N PRO A 264 14.93 36.81 -21.84
CA PRO A 264 13.92 37.79 -21.50
C PRO A 264 14.53 38.99 -20.74
N PRO A 265 13.90 40.16 -20.76
CA PRO A 265 14.50 41.40 -20.26
C PRO A 265 14.70 41.37 -18.74
N SER A 266 15.90 41.63 -18.33
CA SER A 266 16.31 41.94 -16.97
C SER A 266 15.96 43.37 -16.65
N ASP A 267 14.96 43.59 -15.80
CA ASP A 267 14.81 44.77 -14.98
C ASP A 267 13.98 44.44 -13.74
N VAL A 268 14.63 43.94 -12.71
CA VAL A 268 14.31 44.18 -11.31
C VAL A 268 15.63 44.09 -10.52
N THR A 269 16.23 45.22 -10.25
CA THR A 269 17.25 45.40 -9.22
C THR A 269 16.60 45.13 -7.86
N ALA A 270 16.75 43.92 -7.32
CA ALA A 270 16.48 43.65 -5.93
C ALA A 270 17.80 43.79 -5.15
N GLU A 271 17.86 44.80 -4.31
CA GLU A 271 18.88 44.92 -3.26
C GLU A 271 18.88 43.66 -2.37
N PRO A 272 20.04 43.24 -1.82
CA PRO A 272 20.10 42.17 -0.84
C PRO A 272 19.45 42.66 0.45
N GLY A 273 18.13 42.50 0.53
CA GLY A 273 17.33 42.87 1.68
C GLY A 273 17.56 41.89 2.83
N ALA A 274 17.88 42.49 3.97
CA ALA A 274 17.99 41.88 5.30
C ALA A 274 16.94 40.78 5.51
N ALA A 275 17.38 39.66 6.09
CA ALA A 275 16.54 38.54 6.51
C ALA A 275 15.33 39.08 7.29
N ARG A 276 14.17 39.08 6.64
CA ARG A 276 12.91 39.38 7.31
C ARG A 276 12.65 38.29 8.33
N SER A 277 12.58 38.66 9.60
CA SER A 277 11.99 37.78 10.64
C SER A 277 10.63 37.33 10.16
N PRO A 278 10.34 36.01 10.17
CA PRO A 278 9.11 35.45 9.59
C PRO A 278 7.91 35.98 10.35
N GLY A 279 6.93 36.48 9.62
CA GLY A 279 5.63 36.81 10.17
C GLY A 279 4.87 35.49 10.53
N PRO A 280 3.93 35.51 11.48
CA PRO A 280 3.16 34.35 11.91
C PRO A 280 2.34 33.67 10.79
N GLY A 281 2.22 34.25 9.60
CA GLY A 281 1.49 33.69 8.45
C GLY A 281 2.27 32.69 7.58
N ASP A 282 3.59 32.56 7.74
CA ASP A 282 4.43 31.69 6.91
C ASP A 282 4.61 30.27 7.46
N VAL A 283 4.31 30.04 8.73
CA VAL A 283 4.42 28.71 9.38
C VAL A 283 3.22 27.86 9.01
N VAL A 284 3.49 26.68 8.42
CA VAL A 284 2.44 25.75 7.99
C VAL A 284 2.31 24.55 8.93
N LEU A 285 3.41 24.13 9.57
CA LEU A 285 3.42 23.06 10.55
C LEU A 285 4.25 23.52 11.76
N GLN A 286 3.67 23.43 12.94
CA GLN A 286 4.32 23.79 14.20
C GLN A 286 4.10 22.71 15.23
N ALA A 287 5.18 22.34 15.93
CA ALA A 287 5.11 21.53 17.14
C ALA A 287 5.63 22.37 18.30
N THR A 288 4.96 22.31 19.44
CA THR A 288 5.31 23.08 20.63
C THR A 288 5.41 22.11 21.82
N ASP A 289 6.59 22.03 22.42
CA ASP A 289 6.91 21.21 23.58
C ASP A 289 6.41 19.77 23.49
N VAL A 290 6.52 19.17 22.29
CA VAL A 290 6.04 17.80 22.07
C VAL A 290 6.93 16.79 22.76
N VAL A 291 6.30 15.85 23.47
CA VAL A 291 6.96 14.79 24.24
C VAL A 291 6.43 13.43 23.81
N ARG A 292 7.34 12.45 23.71
CA ARG A 292 6.99 11.04 23.56
C ARG A 292 7.79 10.17 24.52
N GLU A 293 7.06 9.43 25.35
CA GLU A 293 7.61 8.48 26.31
C GLU A 293 7.24 7.05 25.95
N PHE A 294 8.19 6.12 26.13
CA PHE A 294 8.03 4.68 25.99
C PHE A 294 8.56 4.00 27.25
N GLY A 295 7.68 3.52 28.11
CA GLY A 295 8.09 2.75 29.29
C GLY A 295 9.18 3.41 30.15
N GLY A 296 9.17 4.74 30.30
CA GLY A 296 10.16 5.50 31.04
C GLY A 296 11.30 6.12 30.21
N LEU A 297 11.48 5.72 28.96
CA LEU A 297 12.41 6.38 28.02
C LEU A 297 11.71 7.53 27.31
N ARG A 298 12.26 8.74 27.41
CA ARG A 298 11.81 9.90 26.65
C ARG A 298 12.52 9.94 25.30
N ALA A 299 11.88 9.42 24.26
CA ALA A 299 12.42 9.43 22.90
C ALA A 299 12.34 10.82 22.25
N VAL A 300 11.37 11.66 22.66
CA VAL A 300 11.26 13.08 22.32
C VAL A 300 10.93 13.81 23.62
N ALA A 301 11.71 14.85 23.95
CA ALA A 301 11.73 15.46 25.28
C ALA A 301 11.50 16.99 25.21
N GLY A 302 10.30 17.41 24.78
CA GLY A 302 9.94 18.83 24.70
C GLY A 302 10.46 19.51 23.44
N VAL A 303 10.28 18.87 22.28
CA VAL A 303 10.70 19.44 20.99
C VAL A 303 9.72 20.51 20.54
N SER A 304 10.28 21.69 20.18
CA SER A 304 9.55 22.78 19.52
C SER A 304 10.20 23.08 18.19
N ILE A 305 9.45 22.88 17.08
CA ILE A 305 9.89 23.18 15.72
C ILE A 305 8.78 23.87 14.93
N SER A 306 9.19 24.66 13.93
CA SER A 306 8.28 25.29 12.98
C SER A 306 8.77 25.11 11.55
N VAL A 307 7.88 24.65 10.66
CA VAL A 307 8.18 24.44 9.23
C VAL A 307 7.43 25.49 8.42
N ARG A 308 8.18 26.22 7.57
CA ARG A 308 7.63 27.30 6.75
C ARG A 308 7.11 26.79 5.42
N ARG A 309 6.12 27.46 4.89
CA ARG A 309 5.52 27.14 3.58
C ARG A 309 6.56 27.22 2.47
N GLY A 310 6.58 26.25 1.56
CA GLY A 310 7.43 26.24 0.38
C GLY A 310 8.92 26.08 0.68
N THR A 311 9.29 25.58 1.88
CA THR A 311 10.68 25.27 2.21
C THR A 311 10.94 23.79 2.18
N LEU A 312 12.18 23.40 1.89
CA LEU A 312 12.72 22.08 2.12
C LEU A 312 13.56 22.13 3.40
N THR A 313 12.91 21.82 4.53
CA THR A 313 13.54 21.84 5.85
C THR A 313 14.20 20.50 6.13
N GLY A 314 15.48 20.51 6.55
CA GLY A 314 16.21 19.32 6.95
C GLY A 314 16.08 19.04 8.44
N LEU A 315 16.10 17.76 8.82
CA LEU A 315 16.18 17.33 10.21
C LEU A 315 17.33 16.32 10.36
N ILE A 316 18.38 16.73 11.08
CA ILE A 316 19.61 15.96 11.26
C ILE A 316 19.83 15.58 12.73
N GLY A 317 20.70 14.62 12.99
CA GLY A 317 21.09 14.20 14.34
C GLY A 317 21.59 12.75 14.36
N PRO A 318 22.25 12.32 15.41
CA PRO A 318 22.73 10.93 15.55
C PRO A 318 21.57 9.92 15.59
N ASN A 319 21.91 8.63 15.52
CA ASN A 319 20.95 7.56 15.72
C ASN A 319 20.41 7.64 17.14
N GLY A 320 19.10 7.44 17.30
CA GLY A 320 18.45 7.58 18.61
C GLY A 320 18.09 9.00 19.02
N ALA A 321 18.44 10.04 18.24
CA ALA A 321 18.08 11.44 18.54
C ALA A 321 16.56 11.75 18.55
N GLY A 322 15.70 10.81 18.17
CA GLY A 322 14.27 10.99 18.17
C GLY A 322 13.65 11.46 16.85
N LYS A 323 14.43 11.61 15.78
CA LYS A 323 13.99 12.15 14.46
C LYS A 323 12.77 11.42 13.86
N SER A 324 12.86 10.10 13.66
CA SER A 324 11.76 9.31 13.09
C SER A 324 10.54 9.24 14.03
N THR A 325 10.79 9.32 15.36
CA THR A 325 9.73 9.44 16.37
C THR A 325 9.00 10.76 16.22
N LEU A 326 9.73 11.86 16.06
CA LEU A 326 9.15 13.19 15.84
C LEU A 326 8.32 13.19 14.53
N LEU A 327 8.86 12.67 13.42
CA LEU A 327 8.11 12.55 12.16
C LEU A 327 6.83 11.72 12.36
N ALA A 328 6.89 10.62 13.12
CA ALA A 328 5.74 9.79 13.41
C ALA A 328 4.66 10.53 14.21
N MET A 329 5.07 11.37 15.17
CA MET A 329 4.16 12.22 15.94
C MET A 329 3.53 13.29 15.06
N LEU A 330 4.32 13.99 14.23
CA LEU A 330 3.83 15.01 13.28
C LEU A 330 2.82 14.41 12.30
N ALA A 331 3.08 13.21 11.78
CA ALA A 331 2.18 12.50 10.87
C ALA A 331 0.94 11.91 11.55
N GLY A 332 0.90 11.81 12.89
CA GLY A 332 -0.21 11.18 13.62
C GLY A 332 -0.21 9.65 13.59
N THR A 333 0.87 9.01 13.15
CA THR A 333 1.06 7.56 13.24
C THR A 333 1.47 7.13 14.65
N LEU A 334 1.99 8.07 15.44
CA LEU A 334 2.34 7.90 16.85
C LEU A 334 1.69 9.02 17.67
N PRO A 335 0.92 8.72 18.73
CA PRO A 335 0.32 9.75 19.56
C PRO A 335 1.39 10.48 20.38
N VAL A 336 1.19 11.77 20.66
CA VAL A 336 2.01 12.56 21.59
C VAL A 336 1.65 12.22 23.04
N SER A 337 2.64 12.24 23.93
CA SER A 337 2.43 12.13 25.38
C SER A 337 2.10 13.49 26.01
N ALA A 338 2.67 14.58 25.49
CA ALA A 338 2.41 15.97 25.90
C ALA A 338 2.81 16.93 24.75
N GLY A 339 2.38 18.18 24.85
CA GLY A 339 2.63 19.21 23.84
C GLY A 339 1.52 19.29 22.79
N GLU A 340 1.71 20.18 21.82
CA GLU A 340 0.71 20.52 20.79
C GLU A 340 1.32 20.50 19.40
N ILE A 341 0.53 20.07 18.39
CA ILE A 341 0.89 20.11 16.97
C ILE A 341 -0.18 20.90 16.23
N LEU A 342 0.22 22.02 15.66
CA LEU A 342 -0.63 22.87 14.82
C LEU A 342 -0.27 22.67 13.34
N TYR A 343 -1.29 22.46 12.52
CA TYR A 343 -1.18 22.40 11.07
C TYR A 343 -2.08 23.47 10.45
N GLN A 344 -1.47 24.45 9.75
CA GLN A 344 -2.15 25.63 9.21
C GLN A 344 -2.98 26.37 10.29
N GLY A 345 -2.45 26.44 11.51
CA GLY A 345 -3.13 27.07 12.65
C GLY A 345 -4.23 26.23 13.30
N GLN A 346 -4.54 25.04 12.78
CA GLN A 346 -5.49 24.10 13.36
C GLN A 346 -4.77 23.08 14.24
N ASP A 347 -5.27 22.83 15.45
CA ASP A 347 -4.79 21.75 16.30
C ASP A 347 -5.11 20.38 15.68
N VAL A 348 -4.05 19.62 15.40
CA VAL A 348 -4.12 18.26 14.85
C VAL A 348 -3.56 17.22 15.80
N THR A 349 -3.24 17.59 17.04
CA THR A 349 -2.54 16.77 18.03
C THR A 349 -3.22 15.41 18.26
N SER A 350 -4.55 15.40 18.36
CA SER A 350 -5.35 14.19 18.58
C SER A 350 -5.82 13.50 17.29
N LEU A 351 -5.61 14.11 16.12
CA LEU A 351 -6.08 13.54 14.85
C LEU A 351 -5.23 12.34 14.42
N PRO A 352 -5.84 11.21 14.03
CA PRO A 352 -5.13 10.06 13.49
C PRO A 352 -4.53 10.35 12.11
N ALA A 353 -3.55 9.53 11.69
CA ALA A 353 -2.77 9.75 10.48
C ALA A 353 -3.63 9.94 9.22
N PHE A 354 -4.67 9.11 9.00
CA PHE A 354 -5.52 9.25 7.82
C PHE A 354 -6.26 10.59 7.74
N GLN A 355 -6.61 11.20 8.89
CA GLN A 355 -7.25 12.51 8.91
C GLN A 355 -6.25 13.62 8.58
N ARG A 356 -5.04 13.57 9.15
CA ARG A 356 -3.96 14.50 8.80
C ARG A 356 -3.57 14.39 7.32
N ALA A 357 -3.50 13.17 6.80
CA ALA A 357 -3.25 12.93 5.38
C ALA A 357 -4.32 13.57 4.48
N ARG A 358 -5.60 13.48 4.85
CA ARG A 358 -6.69 14.15 4.13
C ARG A 358 -6.62 15.68 4.16
N LEU A 359 -5.98 16.24 5.17
CA LEU A 359 -5.68 17.68 5.24
C LEU A 359 -4.48 18.07 4.37
N GLY A 360 -3.74 17.08 3.84
CA GLY A 360 -2.55 17.26 3.01
C GLY A 360 -1.21 17.16 3.75
N LEU A 361 -1.19 16.62 4.97
CA LEU A 361 0.03 16.30 5.72
C LEU A 361 0.38 14.82 5.50
N ILE A 362 1.26 14.54 4.55
CA ILE A 362 1.61 13.19 4.10
C ILE A 362 2.99 12.81 4.61
N ARG A 363 3.16 11.55 5.03
CA ARG A 363 4.45 10.97 5.42
C ARG A 363 4.81 9.77 4.56
N THR A 364 6.11 9.67 4.18
CA THR A 364 6.73 8.43 3.69
C THR A 364 7.36 7.65 4.85
N PHE A 365 7.80 6.41 4.60
CA PHE A 365 8.40 5.55 5.61
C PHE A 365 9.87 5.28 5.30
N GLN A 366 10.67 4.98 6.32
CA GLN A 366 12.11 4.72 6.21
C GLN A 366 12.43 3.49 5.32
N LEU A 367 11.65 2.43 5.44
CA LEU A 367 11.76 1.27 4.56
C LEU A 367 10.82 1.45 3.37
N ALA A 368 11.29 1.12 2.16
CA ALA A 368 10.46 1.13 0.97
C ALA A 368 9.19 0.29 1.21
N SER A 369 8.07 1.00 1.33
CA SER A 369 6.79 0.45 1.80
C SER A 369 5.75 0.47 0.69
N GLU A 370 6.21 0.05 -0.50
CA GLU A 370 5.36 -0.17 -1.66
C GLU A 370 4.34 -1.30 -1.43
N TYR A 371 3.23 -1.22 -2.13
CA TYR A 371 2.30 -2.34 -2.24
C TYR A 371 2.84 -3.33 -3.27
N LYS A 372 3.56 -4.35 -2.79
CA LYS A 372 4.35 -5.29 -3.62
C LYS A 372 3.53 -6.03 -4.66
N LYS A 373 2.26 -6.34 -4.32
CA LYS A 373 1.32 -7.08 -5.19
C LYS A 373 0.47 -6.18 -6.09
N LEU A 374 0.66 -4.86 -6.02
CA LEU A 374 0.06 -3.89 -6.92
C LEU A 374 1.08 -3.49 -7.99
N THR A 375 0.61 -3.15 -9.20
CA THR A 375 1.47 -2.55 -10.22
C THR A 375 1.94 -1.16 -9.77
N VAL A 376 2.99 -0.63 -10.39
CA VAL A 376 3.47 0.74 -10.13
C VAL A 376 2.33 1.74 -10.35
N MET A 377 1.59 1.63 -11.45
CA MET A 377 0.43 2.46 -11.72
C MET A 377 -0.64 2.32 -10.64
N GLU A 378 -0.97 1.10 -10.19
CA GLU A 378 -1.94 0.90 -9.10
C GLU A 378 -1.44 1.46 -7.76
N ASN A 379 -0.13 1.41 -7.48
CA ASN A 379 0.47 2.07 -6.32
C ASN A 379 0.18 3.57 -6.33
N LEU A 380 0.46 4.24 -7.45
CA LEU A 380 0.23 5.69 -7.59
C LEU A 380 -1.25 6.03 -7.44
N LEU A 381 -2.11 5.33 -8.17
CA LEU A 381 -3.56 5.56 -8.16
C LEU A 381 -4.23 5.25 -6.80
N SER A 382 -3.60 4.42 -5.94
CA SER A 382 -4.14 4.12 -4.61
C SER A 382 -4.15 5.31 -3.66
N SER A 383 -3.30 6.32 -3.92
CA SER A 383 -3.11 7.49 -3.06
C SER A 383 -3.96 8.68 -3.45
N VAL A 384 -4.61 8.64 -4.61
CA VAL A 384 -5.39 9.77 -5.13
C VAL A 384 -6.49 10.16 -4.14
N PRO A 385 -6.53 11.42 -3.68
CA PRO A 385 -7.59 11.90 -2.80
C PRO A 385 -8.88 12.13 -3.60
N HIS A 386 -10.00 12.15 -2.90
CA HIS A 386 -11.32 12.56 -3.44
C HIS A 386 -11.83 11.80 -4.68
N ASN A 387 -11.28 10.62 -5.01
CA ASN A 387 -11.82 9.80 -6.08
C ASN A 387 -13.21 9.26 -5.66
N ARG A 388 -14.25 9.60 -6.41
CA ARG A 388 -15.63 9.17 -6.12
C ARG A 388 -15.79 7.65 -6.08
N GLY A 389 -14.95 6.92 -6.81
CA GLY A 389 -14.93 5.47 -6.83
C GLY A 389 -14.27 4.82 -5.60
N ASP A 390 -13.62 5.59 -4.74
CA ASP A 390 -12.92 5.11 -3.54
C ASP A 390 -13.84 4.91 -2.33
N SER A 391 -15.15 5.13 -2.50
CA SER A 391 -16.17 4.82 -1.53
C SER A 391 -16.97 3.58 -1.92
N PHE A 392 -17.51 2.87 -0.92
CA PHE A 392 -18.34 1.68 -1.14
C PHE A 392 -19.54 1.98 -2.08
N ARG A 393 -20.24 3.10 -1.83
CA ARG A 393 -21.37 3.53 -2.66
C ARG A 393 -20.92 3.91 -4.07
N GLY A 394 -19.80 4.61 -4.21
CA GLY A 394 -19.22 4.98 -5.50
C GLY A 394 -18.79 3.78 -6.33
N ALA A 395 -18.22 2.76 -5.69
CA ALA A 395 -17.89 1.51 -6.34
C ALA A 395 -19.13 0.81 -6.93
N LEU A 396 -20.24 0.79 -6.19
CA LEU A 396 -21.50 0.20 -6.63
C LEU A 396 -22.20 1.03 -7.71
N ALA A 397 -22.11 2.36 -7.67
CA ALA A 397 -22.66 3.24 -8.70
C ALA A 397 -22.05 2.96 -10.10
N GLY A 398 -20.81 2.44 -10.13
CA GLY A 398 -20.17 1.91 -11.33
C GLY A 398 -19.30 2.88 -12.09
N PRO A 399 -18.63 2.38 -13.16
CA PRO A 399 -17.57 3.13 -13.86
C PRO A 399 -18.00 4.50 -14.39
N ARG A 400 -19.26 4.65 -14.82
CA ARG A 400 -19.76 5.94 -15.31
C ARG A 400 -19.71 7.05 -14.26
N TYR A 401 -19.76 6.70 -12.97
CA TYR A 401 -19.76 7.65 -11.86
C TYR A 401 -18.35 8.17 -11.53
N TRP A 402 -17.31 7.32 -11.63
CA TRP A 402 -15.94 7.64 -11.17
C TRP A 402 -14.88 7.62 -12.28
N ARG A 403 -15.23 7.23 -13.53
CA ARG A 403 -14.24 7.10 -14.62
C ARG A 403 -13.51 8.42 -14.91
N GLY A 404 -14.19 9.56 -14.87
CA GLY A 404 -13.54 10.85 -15.09
C GLY A 404 -12.45 11.16 -14.06
N ASP A 405 -12.70 10.86 -12.78
CA ASP A 405 -11.70 11.04 -11.73
C ASP A 405 -10.51 10.09 -11.93
N GLU A 406 -10.79 8.86 -12.36
CA GLU A 406 -9.76 7.84 -12.63
C GLU A 406 -8.91 8.21 -13.83
N ASP A 407 -9.50 8.67 -14.94
CA ASP A 407 -8.77 9.09 -16.14
C ASP A 407 -7.87 10.29 -15.85
N ALA A 408 -8.33 11.27 -15.08
CA ALA A 408 -7.52 12.40 -14.61
C ALA A 408 -6.36 11.93 -13.72
N ALA A 409 -6.62 10.98 -12.82
CA ALA A 409 -5.59 10.40 -11.96
C ALA A 409 -4.53 9.61 -12.77
N ILE A 410 -4.95 8.84 -13.78
CA ILE A 410 -4.05 8.11 -14.69
C ILE A 410 -3.15 9.09 -15.45
N THR A 411 -3.72 10.18 -15.97
CA THR A 411 -2.94 11.22 -16.68
C THR A 411 -1.86 11.80 -15.77
N ARG A 412 -2.20 12.16 -14.53
CA ARG A 412 -1.24 12.69 -13.56
C ARG A 412 -0.18 11.66 -13.16
N ALA A 413 -0.58 10.41 -12.92
CA ALA A 413 0.36 9.32 -12.62
C ALA A 413 1.33 9.07 -13.77
N THR A 414 0.86 9.14 -15.02
CA THR A 414 1.69 8.98 -16.21
C THR A 414 2.71 10.12 -16.34
N ALA A 415 2.30 11.37 -16.07
CA ALA A 415 3.22 12.50 -16.05
C ALA A 415 4.31 12.35 -14.99
N LEU A 416 3.96 11.90 -13.77
CA LEU A 416 4.94 11.61 -12.72
C LEU A 416 5.89 10.47 -13.13
N LEU A 417 5.37 9.39 -13.74
CA LEU A 417 6.22 8.31 -14.22
C LEU A 417 7.23 8.80 -15.24
N ALA A 418 6.84 9.69 -16.17
CA ALA A 418 7.72 10.31 -17.13
C ALA A 418 8.79 11.18 -16.46
N GLN A 419 8.38 12.03 -15.51
CA GLN A 419 9.28 12.90 -14.75
C GLN A 419 10.37 12.10 -14.02
N PHE A 420 9.99 10.95 -13.41
CA PHE A 420 10.92 10.09 -12.68
C PHE A 420 11.59 9.01 -13.55
N GLY A 421 11.21 8.85 -14.83
CA GLY A 421 11.79 7.89 -15.78
C GLY A 421 11.41 6.44 -15.50
N LEU A 422 10.16 6.22 -15.07
CA LEU A 422 9.62 4.90 -14.75
C LEU A 422 8.43 4.46 -15.63
N GLU A 423 8.24 5.08 -16.81
CA GLU A 423 7.11 4.78 -17.72
C GLU A 423 7.08 3.32 -18.14
N ALA A 424 8.26 2.76 -18.47
CA ALA A 424 8.39 1.36 -18.88
C ALA A 424 7.94 0.37 -17.80
N HIS A 425 7.96 0.79 -16.53
CA HIS A 425 7.60 -0.03 -15.37
C HIS A 425 6.15 0.18 -14.90
N ALA A 426 5.36 1.04 -15.55
CA ALA A 426 4.00 1.39 -15.12
C ALA A 426 3.13 0.17 -14.77
N ASN A 427 3.22 -0.88 -15.56
CA ASN A 427 2.49 -2.13 -15.38
C ASN A 427 3.32 -3.26 -14.73
N SER A 428 4.55 -3.02 -14.28
CA SER A 428 5.33 -3.98 -13.48
C SER A 428 4.79 -4.05 -12.04
N TYR A 429 4.91 -5.19 -11.36
CA TYR A 429 4.64 -5.20 -9.92
C TYR A 429 5.69 -4.36 -9.20
N ALA A 430 5.27 -3.58 -8.20
CA ALA A 430 6.21 -2.76 -7.44
C ALA A 430 7.25 -3.60 -6.69
N GLY A 431 6.88 -4.84 -6.31
CA GLY A 431 7.83 -5.78 -5.69
C GLY A 431 8.96 -6.25 -6.60
N ASP A 432 8.81 -6.16 -7.94
CA ASP A 432 9.80 -6.59 -8.92
C ASP A 432 10.85 -5.49 -9.22
N LEU A 433 10.66 -4.29 -8.70
CA LEU A 433 11.54 -3.14 -8.93
C LEU A 433 12.83 -3.22 -8.09
N SER A 434 13.89 -2.54 -8.56
CA SER A 434 15.10 -2.31 -7.76
C SER A 434 14.81 -1.42 -6.55
N GLY A 435 15.71 -1.42 -5.53
CA GLY A 435 15.54 -0.61 -4.32
C GLY A 435 15.33 0.87 -4.61
N GLY A 436 16.16 1.45 -5.48
CA GLY A 436 16.03 2.86 -5.88
C GLY A 436 14.75 3.16 -6.65
N GLN A 437 14.31 2.26 -7.55
CA GLN A 437 13.03 2.41 -8.25
C GLN A 437 11.83 2.34 -7.29
N ARG A 438 11.87 1.44 -6.30
CA ARG A 438 10.84 1.37 -5.25
C ARG A 438 10.76 2.67 -4.46
N ARG A 439 11.91 3.27 -4.15
CA ARG A 439 11.96 4.54 -3.44
C ARG A 439 11.33 5.68 -4.26
N MET A 440 11.60 5.72 -5.57
CA MET A 440 10.92 6.67 -6.46
C MET A 440 9.40 6.46 -6.49
N VAL A 441 8.93 5.20 -6.55
CA VAL A 441 7.48 4.89 -6.50
C VAL A 441 6.86 5.38 -5.20
N GLU A 442 7.56 5.27 -4.07
CA GLU A 442 7.07 5.78 -2.78
C GLU A 442 6.89 7.30 -2.79
N ILE A 443 7.89 8.04 -3.29
CA ILE A 443 7.82 9.50 -3.40
C ILE A 443 6.69 9.90 -4.37
N MET A 444 6.64 9.31 -5.56
CA MET A 444 5.57 9.58 -6.53
C MET A 444 4.18 9.28 -5.94
N ARG A 445 4.04 8.18 -5.19
CA ARG A 445 2.80 7.83 -4.50
C ARG A 445 2.40 8.88 -3.47
N ALA A 446 3.35 9.41 -2.71
CA ALA A 446 3.09 10.50 -1.78
C ALA A 446 2.69 11.80 -2.52
N LEU A 447 3.30 12.10 -3.67
CA LEU A 447 2.94 13.24 -4.51
C LEU A 447 1.54 13.09 -5.14
N MET A 448 1.13 11.86 -5.49
CA MET A 448 -0.23 11.59 -5.97
C MET A 448 -1.31 11.88 -4.92
N ALA A 449 -0.97 11.86 -3.64
CA ALA A 449 -1.87 12.24 -2.55
C ALA A 449 -2.08 13.76 -2.40
N GLU A 450 -1.50 14.59 -3.29
CA GLU A 450 -1.59 16.05 -3.31
C GLU A 450 -1.17 16.68 -1.98
N PRO A 451 0.04 16.40 -1.48
CA PRO A 451 0.49 16.93 -0.20
C PRO A 451 0.65 18.46 -0.26
N ARG A 452 0.31 19.12 0.85
CA ARG A 452 0.73 20.49 1.14
C ARG A 452 2.00 20.49 1.98
N VAL A 453 2.12 19.48 2.86
CA VAL A 453 3.33 19.21 3.63
C VAL A 453 3.69 17.74 3.45
N LEU A 454 4.93 17.49 3.05
CA LEU A 454 5.48 16.16 2.84
C LEU A 454 6.59 15.88 3.87
N LEU A 455 6.40 14.85 4.68
CA LEU A 455 7.36 14.38 5.66
C LEU A 455 8.11 13.18 5.09
N LEU A 456 9.41 13.31 4.88
CA LEU A 456 10.27 12.29 4.27
C LEU A 456 11.23 11.72 5.32
N ASP A 457 11.22 10.41 5.50
CA ASP A 457 12.10 9.69 6.43
C ASP A 457 13.13 8.91 5.63
N GLU A 458 14.37 9.42 5.57
CA GLU A 458 15.52 8.88 4.83
C GLU A 458 15.20 8.52 3.37
N PRO A 459 14.66 9.45 2.55
CA PRO A 459 14.21 9.14 1.20
C PRO A 459 15.33 8.71 0.25
N MET A 460 16.58 8.93 0.59
CA MET A 460 17.75 8.63 -0.25
C MET A 460 18.57 7.45 0.26
N ALA A 461 18.17 6.83 1.38
CA ALA A 461 18.86 5.68 1.96
C ALA A 461 18.91 4.49 0.98
N GLY A 462 20.12 3.96 0.72
CA GLY A 462 20.33 2.83 -0.19
C GLY A 462 20.10 3.14 -1.68
N VAL A 463 20.04 4.41 -2.04
CA VAL A 463 19.92 4.89 -3.42
C VAL A 463 21.29 5.30 -3.97
N HIS A 464 21.54 5.04 -5.25
CA HIS A 464 22.78 5.46 -5.88
C HIS A 464 22.93 7.00 -5.85
N PRO A 465 24.12 7.58 -5.58
CA PRO A 465 24.29 9.03 -5.41
C PRO A 465 23.76 9.90 -6.55
N SER A 466 23.87 9.44 -7.80
CA SER A 466 23.30 10.18 -8.95
C SER A 466 21.76 10.26 -8.89
N LEU A 467 21.11 9.19 -8.44
CA LEU A 467 19.66 9.15 -8.29
C LEU A 467 19.21 9.95 -7.06
N ALA A 468 19.98 9.93 -5.97
CA ALA A 468 19.73 10.75 -4.78
C ALA A 468 19.74 12.25 -5.11
N ARG A 469 20.72 12.71 -5.90
CA ARG A 469 20.74 14.09 -6.38
C ARG A 469 19.56 14.43 -7.30
N LYS A 470 19.16 13.49 -8.19
CA LYS A 470 17.96 13.68 -9.01
C LYS A 470 16.72 13.86 -8.14
N ILE A 471 16.51 13.02 -7.14
CA ILE A 471 15.40 13.12 -6.18
C ILE A 471 15.45 14.45 -5.43
N GLY A 472 16.64 14.86 -4.92
CA GLY A 472 16.83 16.14 -4.22
C GLY A 472 16.46 17.33 -5.10
N GLY A 473 16.95 17.37 -6.34
CA GLY A 473 16.60 18.42 -7.31
C GLY A 473 15.10 18.50 -7.61
N GLU A 474 14.42 17.36 -7.75
CA GLU A 474 12.97 17.31 -7.92
C GLU A 474 12.22 17.84 -6.69
N LEU A 475 12.68 17.50 -5.47
CA LEU A 475 12.08 18.00 -4.23
C LEU A 475 12.26 19.52 -4.09
N VAL A 476 13.42 20.07 -4.45
CA VAL A 476 13.66 21.52 -4.48
C VAL A 476 12.73 22.19 -5.49
N ALA A 477 12.59 21.66 -6.70
CA ALA A 477 11.69 22.19 -7.71
C ALA A 477 10.22 22.19 -7.23
N LEU A 478 9.79 21.12 -6.57
CA LEU A 478 8.45 21.01 -5.98
C LEU A 478 8.26 21.99 -4.82
N ALA A 479 9.29 22.21 -3.99
CA ALA A 479 9.23 23.19 -2.90
C ALA A 479 9.11 24.62 -3.47
N ALA A 480 9.87 24.96 -4.51
CA ALA A 480 9.73 26.23 -5.24
C ALA A 480 8.33 26.41 -5.85
N GLY A 481 7.66 25.29 -6.20
CA GLY A 481 6.26 25.25 -6.64
C GLY A 481 5.23 25.36 -5.51
N GLY A 482 5.65 25.51 -4.24
CA GLY A 482 4.78 25.71 -3.08
C GLY A 482 4.55 24.50 -2.20
N LEU A 483 5.11 23.32 -2.52
CA LEU A 483 5.13 22.18 -1.63
C LEU A 483 6.05 22.47 -0.43
N THR A 484 5.63 22.13 0.77
CA THR A 484 6.48 22.20 1.97
C THR A 484 7.03 20.83 2.27
N VAL A 485 8.34 20.71 2.52
CA VAL A 485 8.98 19.42 2.78
C VAL A 485 9.77 19.49 4.09
N LEU A 486 9.58 18.48 4.95
CA LEU A 486 10.45 18.19 6.09
C LEU A 486 11.12 16.84 5.85
N MET A 487 12.45 16.83 5.71
CA MET A 487 13.23 15.66 5.32
C MET A 487 14.22 15.28 6.41
N VAL A 488 14.21 14.02 6.82
CA VAL A 488 15.27 13.41 7.66
C VAL A 488 16.25 12.71 6.74
N GLU A 489 17.54 12.98 6.90
CA GLU A 489 18.63 12.26 6.22
C GLU A 489 19.85 12.17 7.13
N HIS A 490 20.68 11.15 6.85
CA HIS A 490 21.95 10.94 7.53
C HIS A 490 23.13 11.50 6.76
N GLU A 491 23.00 11.65 5.44
CA GLU A 491 24.06 12.14 4.57
C GLU A 491 24.10 13.68 4.60
N LEU A 492 25.04 14.24 5.37
CA LEU A 492 25.16 15.70 5.58
C LEU A 492 25.47 16.46 4.28
N ALA A 493 26.07 15.81 3.27
CA ALA A 493 26.31 16.43 1.98
C ALA A 493 25.01 16.72 1.23
N ILE A 494 24.06 15.82 1.28
CA ILE A 494 22.71 15.96 0.69
C ILE A 494 21.93 17.06 1.42
N MET A 495 22.04 17.10 2.76
CA MET A 495 21.38 18.12 3.55
C MET A 495 21.91 19.52 3.27
N ASP A 496 23.23 19.64 3.07
CA ASP A 496 23.90 20.92 2.72
C ASP A 496 23.53 21.39 1.30
N GLU A 497 23.37 20.43 0.37
CA GLU A 497 23.05 20.73 -1.04
C GLU A 497 21.59 21.17 -1.24
N PHE A 498 20.64 20.60 -0.48
CA PHE A 498 19.21 20.74 -0.80
C PHE A 498 18.36 21.37 0.30
N CYS A 499 18.77 21.38 1.57
CA CYS A 499 17.92 21.80 2.68
C CYS A 499 18.29 23.18 3.24
N ASP A 500 17.29 24.05 3.35
CA ASP A 500 17.39 25.30 4.08
C ASP A 500 15.99 25.72 4.61
N PRO A 501 15.82 25.84 5.95
CA PRO A 501 16.77 25.62 7.03
C PRO A 501 16.97 24.13 7.40
N VAL A 502 17.97 23.86 8.25
CA VAL A 502 18.22 22.56 8.87
C VAL A 502 18.05 22.65 10.39
N VAL A 503 17.40 21.66 10.98
CA VAL A 503 17.20 21.48 12.42
C VAL A 503 18.09 20.34 12.89
N ALA A 504 18.93 20.58 13.90
CA ALA A 504 19.76 19.56 14.55
C ALA A 504 19.11 19.07 15.85
N MET A 505 19.00 17.76 15.99
CA MET A 505 18.46 17.09 17.18
C MET A 505 19.50 16.17 17.82
N ALA A 506 19.50 16.12 19.15
CA ALA A 506 20.17 15.07 19.92
C ALA A 506 19.36 14.78 21.20
N GLU A 507 19.44 13.53 21.69
CA GLU A 507 18.82 13.08 22.93
C GLU A 507 17.34 13.49 23.09
N GLY A 508 16.60 13.48 21.99
CA GLY A 508 15.18 13.84 21.99
C GLY A 508 14.89 15.34 22.05
N THR A 509 15.90 16.22 21.93
CA THR A 509 15.75 17.68 21.98
C THR A 509 16.29 18.35 20.71
N VAL A 510 15.87 19.60 20.46
CA VAL A 510 16.45 20.44 19.39
C VAL A 510 17.68 21.17 19.96
N LEU A 511 18.84 20.96 19.33
CA LEU A 511 20.07 21.65 19.69
C LEU A 511 20.16 23.03 19.00
N ALA A 512 19.85 23.05 17.72
CA ALA A 512 19.98 24.27 16.89
C ALA A 512 19.12 24.20 15.64
N GLN A 513 18.85 25.37 15.08
CA GLN A 513 18.24 25.54 13.75
C GLN A 513 18.96 26.66 13.00
N GLY A 514 19.25 26.44 11.72
CA GLY A 514 19.94 27.40 10.87
C GLY A 514 20.37 26.77 9.56
N THR A 515 21.28 27.41 8.85
CA THR A 515 21.92 26.85 7.66
C THR A 515 22.93 25.75 8.07
N MET A 516 23.24 24.80 7.17
CA MET A 516 24.26 23.76 7.46
C MET A 516 25.62 24.38 7.82
N SER A 517 25.98 25.50 7.19
CA SER A 517 27.23 26.23 7.49
C SER A 517 27.26 26.82 8.91
N GLU A 518 26.13 27.25 9.44
CA GLU A 518 25.99 27.72 10.83
C GLU A 518 26.06 26.56 11.81
N LEU A 519 25.35 25.45 11.52
CA LEU A 519 25.32 24.27 12.37
C LEU A 519 26.69 23.60 12.50
N ARG A 520 27.50 23.56 11.44
CA ARG A 520 28.88 23.05 11.47
C ARG A 520 29.84 23.85 12.37
N ARG A 521 29.54 25.11 12.68
CA ARG A 521 30.36 25.96 13.56
C ARG A 521 30.02 25.80 15.03
N ARG A 522 28.91 25.14 15.34
CA ARG A 522 28.44 24.94 16.71
C ARG A 522 29.10 23.71 17.33
N SER A 523 29.82 23.90 18.45
CA SER A 523 30.50 22.81 19.16
C SER A 523 29.52 21.75 19.68
N ASP A 524 28.36 22.16 20.21
CA ASP A 524 27.32 21.25 20.72
C ASP A 524 26.72 20.33 19.63
N VAL A 525 26.54 20.84 18.40
CA VAL A 525 26.10 20.03 17.25
C VAL A 525 27.18 19.07 16.82
N VAL A 526 28.44 19.52 16.73
CA VAL A 526 29.58 18.68 16.33
C VAL A 526 29.85 17.57 17.37
N GLU A 527 29.83 17.89 18.65
CA GLU A 527 30.00 16.92 19.75
C GLU A 527 28.90 15.84 19.73
N ALA A 528 27.64 16.23 19.51
CA ALA A 528 26.54 15.28 19.40
C ALA A 528 26.73 14.21 18.29
N TYR A 529 27.43 14.57 17.19
CA TYR A 529 27.79 13.64 16.11
C TYR A 529 29.05 12.80 16.41
N LEU A 530 29.93 13.24 17.30
CA LEU A 530 31.15 12.51 17.66
C LEU A 530 30.92 11.49 18.78
N VAL A 531 29.89 11.70 19.62
CA VAL A 531 29.59 10.85 20.80
C VAL A 531 28.47 9.82 20.50
N GLY A 532 27.63 10.07 19.51
CA GLY A 532 26.55 9.16 19.05
C GLY A 532 26.96 8.33 17.86
#